data_18a3139afb42c29bbae37092008f946d
#
_entry.id   18a3139afb42c29bbae37092008f946d
#
_cell.length_a   1.000
_cell.length_b   1.000
_cell.length_c   1.000
_cell.angle_alpha   90.00
_cell.angle_beta   90.00
_cell.angle_gamma   90.00
#
_symmetry.space_group_name_H-M   'P 1'
#
loop_
_entity.id
_entity.type
_entity.pdbx_description
1 polymer ?
#
loop_
_entity_poly.entity_id
_entity_poly.type
_entity_poly.pdbx_seq_one_letter_code
_entity_poly.pdbx_strand_id
1 'polypeptide(L)'
;MENYGWSIELNPGYVLIIGNAPDAHIQLDSAYGRAVRVGLQVKDDISCAMLSEYSSSYNTLVNGKSIQRIATVKNHDFISIGDFTAYYNNGKIFFDYGAIRTNGVEVRPESLDIHTTYPVFIRNTRIQAKRDKTPIEILDPGTIPTKPELNLVTSLMPSIIMFALVVLLRGVMSKSNGAFVAFSICSMGVGVFTSIFGIINKQKKYKKDLVKRRDTYLEYIAKKRNEIEAARREELDCLNAQYYSIEQDIEHIENFDPVLFDRISTDEDFLEVYLGRGNVESLRQVDYKKQEKLEVGDDLSSLPEHVAGEYMDIEKAPVVMSLKDANAVGVVGDADSLYSIMKNMIMDIISRQYYGDICIYALLDDNIGKYNWLRGIKALNSSNGNRNIVCDQESKNRVFENLYKELSIRKDEKVHGRFNIIIVMQDYGIKSHPISKFIEHASELDTVFIFFESKPSLLPLYCSRIIDIFDNESAMIYDSVNKTQKKYFEYENIPDWRVQKAVSILEPVECEEISLAGSLRKNISLFELLGINSVQALNLKERWNSSK
;
A
#
# COMPACT_ATOMS: atom_id res chain seq x y z
N MET A 1 -15.58 -3.93 26.30
CA MET A 1 -16.07 -3.06 27.41
C MET A 1 -14.85 -2.75 28.25
N GLU A 2 -14.33 -1.54 28.15
CA GLU A 2 -13.27 -1.10 29.04
C GLU A 2 -13.89 -0.70 30.36
N ASN A 3 -13.58 -1.45 31.41
CA ASN A 3 -13.97 -1.09 32.75
C ASN A 3 -12.96 -0.08 33.26
N TYR A 4 -13.30 1.21 33.22
CA TYR A 4 -12.57 2.21 33.98
C TYR A 4 -12.81 1.93 35.45
N GLY A 5 -11.85 1.32 36.12
CA GLY A 5 -12.00 0.80 37.49
C GLY A 5 -11.88 1.86 38.60
N TRP A 6 -11.58 3.11 38.26
CA TRP A 6 -11.21 4.16 39.23
C TRP A 6 -11.79 5.50 38.86
N SER A 7 -12.26 6.26 39.87
CA SER A 7 -12.78 7.61 39.69
C SER A 7 -12.16 8.63 40.64
N ILE A 8 -12.12 9.90 40.18
CA ILE A 8 -11.82 11.08 40.97
C ILE A 8 -13.00 12.03 40.85
N GLU A 9 -13.53 12.48 41.99
CA GLU A 9 -14.58 13.50 42.09
C GLU A 9 -13.96 14.90 42.01
N LEU A 10 -14.44 15.72 41.09
CA LEU A 10 -13.96 17.08 40.86
C LEU A 10 -14.86 18.09 41.56
N ASN A 11 -14.36 18.75 42.57
CA ASN A 11 -15.09 19.83 43.23
C ASN A 11 -15.11 21.08 42.33
N PRO A 12 -16.24 21.83 42.27
CA PRO A 12 -16.31 23.08 41.53
C PRO A 12 -15.21 24.06 41.94
N GLY A 13 -14.57 24.68 40.97
CA GLY A 13 -13.47 25.60 41.18
C GLY A 13 -12.09 24.95 41.38
N TYR A 14 -12.01 23.66 41.63
CA TYR A 14 -10.75 22.95 41.78
C TYR A 14 -10.19 22.57 40.38
N VAL A 15 -8.87 22.73 40.22
CA VAL A 15 -8.20 22.35 38.99
C VAL A 15 -7.45 21.05 39.22
N LEU A 16 -7.89 19.98 38.58
CA LEU A 16 -7.16 18.71 38.55
C LEU A 16 -6.01 18.83 37.52
N ILE A 17 -4.78 18.68 37.97
CA ILE A 17 -3.59 18.70 37.10
C ILE A 17 -3.21 17.27 36.72
N ILE A 18 -3.13 17.03 35.41
CA ILE A 18 -2.67 15.78 34.81
C ILE A 18 -1.36 16.06 34.10
N GLY A 19 -0.32 15.29 34.37
CA GLY A 19 0.96 15.53 33.75
C GLY A 19 2.10 14.71 34.36
N ASN A 20 3.32 14.92 33.86
CA ASN A 20 4.53 14.20 34.32
C ASN A 20 5.35 15.00 35.37
N ALA A 21 4.88 16.16 35.80
CA ALA A 21 5.55 16.94 36.84
C ALA A 21 5.23 16.37 38.24
N PRO A 22 6.15 16.51 39.23
CA PRO A 22 5.96 15.97 40.58
C PRO A 22 4.77 16.58 41.34
N ASP A 23 4.30 17.73 40.94
CA ASP A 23 3.13 18.44 41.51
C ASP A 23 1.83 18.13 40.81
N ALA A 24 1.83 17.23 39.80
CA ALA A 24 0.62 16.79 39.15
C ALA A 24 -0.22 15.88 40.07
N HIS A 25 -1.54 16.05 40.03
CA HIS A 25 -2.47 15.23 40.80
C HIS A 25 -2.61 13.82 40.21
N ILE A 26 -2.61 13.72 38.88
CA ILE A 26 -2.44 12.46 38.14
C ILE A 26 -1.08 12.52 37.48
N GLN A 27 -0.15 11.71 37.98
CA GLN A 27 1.22 11.65 37.47
C GLN A 27 1.28 10.60 36.38
N LEU A 28 1.56 11.06 35.16
CA LEU A 28 1.88 10.22 34.02
C LEU A 28 3.33 9.75 34.11
N ASP A 29 3.62 8.55 33.62
CA ASP A 29 4.98 7.98 33.72
C ASP A 29 6.01 8.87 33.01
N SER A 30 7.21 8.95 33.58
CA SER A 30 8.33 9.76 33.07
C SER A 30 8.85 9.27 31.72
N ALA A 31 8.45 8.10 31.24
CA ALA A 31 8.74 7.58 29.90
C ALA A 31 8.31 8.53 28.77
N TYR A 32 7.40 9.46 29.05
CA TYR A 32 6.98 10.49 28.09
C TYR A 32 8.06 11.51 27.73
N GLY A 33 9.20 11.56 28.42
CA GLY A 33 10.41 12.32 28.04
C GLY A 33 10.26 13.83 27.82
N ARG A 34 9.03 14.37 27.83
CA ARG A 34 8.69 15.77 27.54
C ARG A 34 7.64 16.27 28.51
N ALA A 35 7.66 17.58 28.78
CA ALA A 35 6.75 18.20 29.73
C ALA A 35 5.28 18.07 29.26
N VAL A 36 4.46 17.42 30.06
CA VAL A 36 3.01 17.37 29.90
C VAL A 36 2.36 17.99 31.12
N ARG A 37 1.49 18.98 30.92
CA ARG A 37 0.71 19.61 31.97
C ARG A 37 -0.62 20.07 31.43
N VAL A 38 -1.68 19.42 31.86
CA VAL A 38 -3.06 19.68 31.46
C VAL A 38 -3.90 19.86 32.70
N GLY A 39 -4.74 20.88 32.73
CA GLY A 39 -5.65 21.16 33.85
C GLY A 39 -7.10 20.92 33.45
N LEU A 40 -7.83 20.16 34.26
CA LEU A 40 -9.26 19.96 34.12
C LEU A 40 -9.97 20.65 35.28
N GLN A 41 -10.87 21.58 34.99
CA GLN A 41 -11.62 22.35 35.97
C GLN A 41 -13.12 22.27 35.73
N VAL A 42 -13.85 21.82 36.73
CA VAL A 42 -15.31 21.89 36.73
C VAL A 42 -15.73 23.27 37.22
N LYS A 43 -16.65 23.90 36.50
CA LYS A 43 -17.30 25.16 36.91
C LYS A 43 -18.54 24.86 37.78
N ASP A 44 -19.41 25.83 37.92
CA ASP A 44 -20.62 25.68 38.72
C ASP A 44 -21.58 24.60 38.15
N ASP A 45 -21.53 24.38 36.85
CA ASP A 45 -22.28 23.30 36.18
C ASP A 45 -21.40 22.05 36.03
N ILE A 46 -21.72 21.01 36.76
CA ILE A 46 -21.04 19.71 36.74
C ILE A 46 -21.23 18.91 35.44
N SER A 47 -22.15 19.37 34.57
CA SER A 47 -22.34 18.72 33.24
C SER A 47 -21.20 19.00 32.27
N CYS A 48 -20.35 19.99 32.57
CA CYS A 48 -19.22 20.34 31.77
C CYS A 48 -17.99 20.75 32.59
N ALA A 49 -16.81 20.49 32.03
CA ALA A 49 -15.54 20.93 32.58
C ALA A 49 -14.74 21.68 31.52
N MET A 50 -13.84 22.54 31.98
CA MET A 50 -12.86 23.23 31.10
C MET A 50 -11.54 22.49 31.15
N LEU A 51 -11.10 22.01 30.01
CA LEU A 51 -9.78 21.39 29.81
C LEU A 51 -8.83 22.44 29.28
N SER A 52 -7.71 22.66 29.97
CA SER A 52 -6.70 23.65 29.61
C SER A 52 -5.35 22.97 29.46
N GLU A 53 -4.73 23.07 28.29
CA GLU A 53 -3.39 22.59 28.03
C GLU A 53 -2.38 23.70 28.33
N TYR A 54 -1.58 23.53 29.38
CA TYR A 54 -0.53 24.49 29.77
C TYR A 54 0.78 24.22 29.02
N SER A 55 1.19 22.96 28.94
CA SER A 55 2.27 22.50 28.10
C SER A 55 2.02 21.02 27.77
N SER A 56 2.09 20.69 26.50
CA SER A 56 2.04 19.30 26.09
C SER A 56 2.86 19.13 24.84
N SER A 57 3.75 18.17 24.88
CA SER A 57 4.44 17.68 23.69
C SER A 57 3.61 16.63 22.95
N TYR A 58 2.55 16.16 23.59
CA TYR A 58 1.52 15.31 23.02
C TYR A 58 0.26 16.14 22.88
N ASN A 59 -0.42 16.05 21.76
CA ASN A 59 -1.69 16.73 21.63
C ASN A 59 -2.68 16.15 22.63
N THR A 60 -3.32 17.03 23.38
CA THR A 60 -4.47 16.66 24.20
C THR A 60 -5.66 16.52 23.28
N LEU A 61 -6.35 15.39 23.37
CA LEU A 61 -7.50 15.10 22.53
C LEU A 61 -8.76 15.05 23.37
N VAL A 62 -9.85 15.55 22.81
CA VAL A 62 -11.21 15.35 23.33
C VAL A 62 -12.02 14.66 22.25
N ASN A 63 -12.50 13.46 22.52
CA ASN A 63 -13.18 12.59 21.55
C ASN A 63 -12.36 12.43 20.25
N GLY A 64 -11.05 12.22 20.38
CA GLY A 64 -10.14 12.06 19.25
C GLY A 64 -9.76 13.35 18.50
N LYS A 65 -10.34 14.50 18.84
CA LYS A 65 -9.98 15.80 18.22
C LYS A 65 -8.98 16.56 19.07
N SER A 66 -7.90 17.01 18.44
CA SER A 66 -6.88 17.84 19.10
C SER A 66 -7.49 19.17 19.55
N ILE A 67 -7.19 19.57 20.80
CA ILE A 67 -7.62 20.86 21.33
C ILE A 67 -6.61 21.95 21.01
N GLN A 68 -7.08 23.18 20.79
CA GLN A 68 -6.23 24.36 20.67
C GLN A 68 -6.16 25.09 22.02
N ARG A 69 -5.29 24.60 22.93
CA ARG A 69 -5.06 25.10 24.29
C ARG A 69 -6.22 24.97 25.27
N ILE A 70 -7.47 25.24 24.89
CA ILE A 70 -8.62 25.17 25.78
C ILE A 70 -9.79 24.51 25.05
N ALA A 71 -10.46 23.58 25.72
CA ALA A 71 -11.68 22.95 25.23
C ALA A 71 -12.70 22.79 26.36
N THR A 72 -13.97 22.74 26.00
CA THR A 72 -15.03 22.36 26.93
C THR A 72 -15.27 20.86 26.79
N VAL A 73 -15.13 20.14 27.88
CA VAL A 73 -15.44 18.71 28.01
C VAL A 73 -16.86 18.59 28.60
N LYS A 74 -17.71 17.83 27.96
CA LYS A 74 -19.09 17.57 28.38
C LYS A 74 -19.22 16.17 28.98
N ASN A 75 -20.34 15.89 29.57
CA ASN A 75 -20.67 14.53 30.01
C ASN A 75 -20.55 13.56 28.82
N HIS A 76 -19.95 12.41 29.10
CA HIS A 76 -19.68 11.35 28.15
C HIS A 76 -18.54 11.63 27.18
N ASP A 77 -17.75 12.67 27.42
CA ASP A 77 -16.54 12.94 26.59
C ASP A 77 -15.32 12.17 27.10
N PHE A 78 -14.51 11.73 26.15
CA PHE A 78 -13.21 11.11 26.42
C PHE A 78 -12.08 12.13 26.29
N ILE A 79 -11.16 12.08 27.23
CA ILE A 79 -9.93 12.88 27.24
C ILE A 79 -8.79 11.91 27.03
N SER A 80 -7.92 12.19 26.05
CA SER A 80 -6.72 11.39 25.81
C SER A 80 -5.49 12.30 25.83
N ILE A 81 -4.44 11.90 26.58
CA ILE A 81 -3.17 12.60 26.73
C ILE A 81 -2.06 11.54 26.62
N GLY A 82 -1.50 11.35 25.46
CA GLY A 82 -0.60 10.22 25.22
C GLY A 82 -1.36 8.89 25.47
N ASP A 83 -0.79 8.04 26.34
CA ASP A 83 -1.42 6.74 26.72
C ASP A 83 -2.47 6.87 27.83
N PHE A 84 -2.62 8.05 28.42
CA PHE A 84 -3.65 8.29 29.43
C PHE A 84 -4.98 8.55 28.75
N THR A 85 -5.96 7.73 29.06
CA THR A 85 -7.35 7.95 28.66
C THR A 85 -8.23 8.10 29.89
N ALA A 86 -9.14 9.05 29.83
CA ALA A 86 -10.10 9.30 30.89
C ALA A 86 -11.47 9.63 30.31
N TYR A 87 -12.51 9.32 31.06
CA TYR A 87 -13.89 9.57 30.70
C TYR A 87 -14.51 10.54 31.71
N TYR A 88 -15.13 11.60 31.21
CA TYR A 88 -15.77 12.60 32.04
C TYR A 88 -17.28 12.36 32.16
N ASN A 89 -17.80 12.33 33.37
CA ASN A 89 -19.26 12.24 33.62
C ASN A 89 -19.64 12.87 34.94
N ASN A 90 -20.55 13.85 34.89
CA ASN A 90 -21.18 14.49 36.06
C ASN A 90 -20.18 14.90 37.15
N GLY A 91 -19.13 15.65 36.78
CA GLY A 91 -18.14 16.14 37.71
C GLY A 91 -17.14 15.08 38.20
N LYS A 92 -17.14 13.91 37.62
CA LYS A 92 -16.19 12.84 37.89
C LYS A 92 -15.35 12.54 36.64
N ILE A 93 -14.13 12.16 36.87
CA ILE A 93 -13.23 11.61 35.84
C ILE A 93 -12.98 10.14 36.17
N PHE A 94 -13.19 9.27 35.20
CA PHE A 94 -12.98 7.84 35.30
C PHE A 94 -11.76 7.45 34.47
N PHE A 95 -10.90 6.57 34.99
CA PHE A 95 -9.68 6.15 34.31
C PHE A 95 -9.25 4.76 34.77
N ASP A 96 -8.33 4.14 34.03
CA ASP A 96 -7.68 2.89 34.44
C ASP A 96 -6.39 3.18 35.21
N TYR A 97 -6.21 2.52 36.35
CA TYR A 97 -5.12 2.80 37.30
C TYR A 97 -3.76 2.19 36.90
N GLY A 98 -3.59 1.61 35.72
CA GLY A 98 -2.40 0.88 35.25
C GLY A 98 -1.04 1.36 35.77
N ALA A 99 -0.43 2.35 35.10
CA ALA A 99 0.90 2.89 35.43
C ALA A 99 0.87 4.30 36.06
N ILE A 100 -0.29 4.74 36.59
CA ILE A 100 -0.55 6.09 37.05
C ILE A 100 -0.29 6.20 38.56
N ARG A 101 0.39 7.27 38.96
CA ARG A 101 0.50 7.66 40.37
C ARG A 101 -0.41 8.86 40.62
N THR A 102 -1.12 8.86 41.76
CA THR A 102 -1.96 9.97 42.16
C THR A 102 -1.37 10.67 43.38
N ASN A 103 -1.46 11.98 43.42
CA ASN A 103 -0.93 12.81 44.48
C ASN A 103 -1.96 13.85 44.93
N GLY A 104 -2.31 13.86 46.22
CA GLY A 104 -3.21 14.87 46.82
C GLY A 104 -4.66 14.81 46.38
N VAL A 105 -5.09 13.74 45.71
CA VAL A 105 -6.49 13.52 45.32
C VAL A 105 -6.99 12.17 45.81
N GLU A 106 -8.26 12.13 46.19
CA GLU A 106 -8.93 10.91 46.62
C GLU A 106 -9.40 10.13 45.40
N VAL A 107 -8.85 8.91 45.24
CA VAL A 107 -9.22 7.99 44.17
C VAL A 107 -10.11 6.90 44.73
N ARG A 108 -11.27 6.69 44.12
CA ARG A 108 -12.24 5.68 44.55
C ARG A 108 -12.33 4.55 43.53
N PRO A 109 -12.35 3.29 43.95
CA PRO A 109 -12.69 2.19 43.07
C PRO A 109 -14.17 2.28 42.69
N GLU A 110 -14.43 2.65 41.45
CA GLU A 110 -15.79 2.79 40.93
C GLU A 110 -15.78 2.31 39.48
N SER A 111 -16.38 1.16 39.23
CA SER A 111 -16.54 0.67 37.84
C SER A 111 -17.75 1.34 37.22
N LEU A 112 -17.56 1.99 36.11
CA LEU A 112 -18.65 2.55 35.31
C LEU A 112 -18.92 1.61 34.13
N ASP A 113 -20.14 1.10 34.03
CA ASP A 113 -20.61 0.52 32.77
C ASP A 113 -20.83 1.67 31.78
N ILE A 114 -19.81 1.94 31.00
CA ILE A 114 -19.91 2.96 29.98
C ILE A 114 -20.70 2.35 28.82
N HIS A 115 -21.97 2.64 28.77
CA HIS A 115 -22.70 2.58 27.51
C HIS A 115 -22.20 3.76 26.65
N THR A 116 -21.10 3.56 26.00
CA THR A 116 -20.47 4.59 25.18
C THR A 116 -21.37 4.95 24.02
N THR A 117 -21.85 6.16 23.99
CA THR A 117 -22.30 6.83 22.76
C THR A 117 -21.07 7.40 22.04
N TYR A 118 -19.96 6.68 22.01
CA TYR A 118 -18.82 7.05 21.21
C TYR A 118 -19.27 7.03 19.75
N PRO A 119 -18.89 8.03 18.92
CA PRO A 119 -19.24 7.96 17.52
C PRO A 119 -18.68 6.67 16.95
N VAL A 120 -19.58 5.75 16.66
CA VAL A 120 -19.25 4.50 16.03
C VAL A 120 -18.74 4.84 14.64
N PHE A 121 -17.53 4.41 14.32
CA PHE A 121 -17.01 4.52 12.97
C PHE A 121 -17.74 3.51 12.09
N ILE A 122 -18.50 4.03 11.12
CA ILE A 122 -19.22 3.20 10.18
C ILE A 122 -18.29 2.95 8.99
N ARG A 123 -17.88 1.70 8.83
CA ARG A 123 -17.04 1.29 7.71
C ARG A 123 -17.83 1.36 6.40
N ASN A 124 -17.30 2.08 5.42
CA ASN A 124 -17.90 2.19 4.09
C ASN A 124 -17.51 1.02 3.18
N THR A 125 -18.36 0.76 2.18
CA THR A 125 -17.98 -0.15 1.09
C THR A 125 -16.87 0.46 0.25
N ARG A 126 -15.82 -0.31 0.01
CA ARG A 126 -14.66 0.11 -0.75
C ARG A 126 -14.92 0.05 -2.25
N ILE A 127 -14.55 1.11 -2.95
CA ILE A 127 -14.50 1.13 -4.41
C ILE A 127 -13.05 0.81 -4.82
N GLN A 128 -12.82 -0.40 -5.34
CA GLN A 128 -11.51 -0.78 -5.84
C GLN A 128 -11.33 -0.30 -7.27
N ALA A 129 -10.28 0.48 -7.52
CA ALA A 129 -9.86 0.81 -8.87
C ALA A 129 -9.25 -0.44 -9.53
N LYS A 130 -9.87 -0.90 -10.62
CA LYS A 130 -9.33 -2.03 -11.39
C LYS A 130 -8.21 -1.53 -12.28
N ARG A 131 -7.03 -2.12 -12.13
CA ARG A 131 -5.90 -1.87 -13.03
C ARG A 131 -6.13 -2.60 -14.36
N ASP A 132 -5.94 -1.90 -15.47
CA ASP A 132 -5.97 -2.50 -16.81
C ASP A 132 -4.75 -3.42 -16.98
N LYS A 133 -4.99 -4.65 -17.44
CA LYS A 133 -3.96 -5.67 -17.71
C LYS A 133 -3.74 -5.87 -19.21
N THR A 134 -4.44 -5.12 -20.05
CA THR A 134 -4.36 -5.26 -21.51
C THR A 134 -2.98 -4.82 -22.00
N PRO A 135 -2.18 -5.69 -22.63
CA PRO A 135 -0.84 -5.33 -23.09
C PRO A 135 -0.91 -4.26 -24.18
N ILE A 136 0.12 -3.42 -24.24
CA ILE A 136 0.28 -2.41 -25.28
C ILE A 136 1.17 -3.00 -26.36
N GLU A 137 0.60 -3.30 -27.52
CA GLU A 137 1.37 -3.85 -28.64
C GLU A 137 2.18 -2.77 -29.37
N ILE A 138 3.45 -3.07 -29.64
CA ILE A 138 4.31 -2.30 -30.52
C ILE A 138 4.58 -3.13 -31.78
N LEU A 139 4.18 -2.57 -32.92
CA LEU A 139 4.38 -3.21 -34.22
C LEU A 139 5.84 -3.05 -34.67
N ASP A 140 6.35 -4.07 -35.34
CA ASP A 140 7.68 -4.02 -35.99
C ASP A 140 7.73 -2.94 -37.08
N PRO A 141 8.93 -2.39 -37.35
CA PRO A 141 9.12 -1.53 -38.53
C PRO A 141 8.82 -2.31 -39.81
N GLY A 142 8.06 -1.70 -40.71
CA GLY A 142 7.77 -2.33 -42.01
C GLY A 142 9.02 -2.85 -42.73
N THR A 143 8.83 -3.69 -43.72
CA THR A 143 9.95 -4.32 -44.48
C THR A 143 10.93 -3.30 -45.02
N ILE A 144 12.20 -3.62 -44.97
CA ILE A 144 13.28 -2.78 -45.53
C ILE A 144 13.07 -2.69 -47.04
N PRO A 145 13.03 -1.47 -47.65
CA PRO A 145 12.97 -1.34 -49.10
C PRO A 145 14.11 -2.11 -49.74
N THR A 146 13.83 -2.87 -50.78
CA THR A 146 14.83 -3.63 -51.51
C THR A 146 15.81 -2.68 -52.19
N LYS A 147 17.12 -2.92 -51.96
CA LYS A 147 18.17 -2.15 -52.63
C LYS A 147 18.07 -2.40 -54.12
N PRO A 148 17.95 -1.35 -54.96
CA PRO A 148 17.90 -1.54 -56.41
C PRO A 148 19.18 -2.21 -56.89
N GLU A 149 19.06 -3.32 -57.64
CA GLU A 149 20.19 -3.95 -58.30
C GLU A 149 20.76 -3.01 -59.33
N LEU A 150 22.00 -2.60 -59.12
CA LEU A 150 22.72 -1.70 -60.00
C LEU A 150 23.52 -2.53 -61.06
N ASN A 151 22.81 -3.35 -61.81
CA ASN A 151 23.45 -4.06 -62.92
C ASN A 151 23.66 -3.09 -64.10
N LEU A 152 24.76 -2.32 -64.02
CA LEU A 152 25.16 -1.41 -65.08
C LEU A 152 25.28 -2.14 -66.44
N VAL A 153 25.73 -3.39 -66.38
CA VAL A 153 25.91 -4.22 -67.63
C VAL A 153 24.54 -4.46 -68.26
N THR A 154 23.53 -4.92 -67.52
CA THR A 154 22.18 -5.20 -68.04
C THR A 154 21.43 -3.94 -68.48
N SER A 155 21.64 -2.81 -67.78
CA SER A 155 21.03 -1.53 -68.12
C SER A 155 21.66 -0.90 -69.39
N LEU A 156 22.95 -1.13 -69.66
CA LEU A 156 23.63 -0.60 -70.81
C LEU A 156 23.66 -1.59 -72.01
N MET A 157 23.33 -2.87 -71.76
CA MET A 157 23.32 -3.91 -72.80
C MET A 157 22.54 -3.55 -74.06
N PRO A 158 21.35 -2.98 -73.98
CA PRO A 158 20.62 -2.59 -75.20
C PRO A 158 21.35 -1.55 -76.00
N SER A 159 21.98 -0.57 -75.30
CA SER A 159 22.81 0.47 -75.99
C SER A 159 24.11 -0.10 -76.58
N ILE A 160 24.71 -1.08 -75.87
CA ILE A 160 25.94 -1.77 -76.35
C ILE A 160 25.60 -2.65 -77.57
N ILE A 161 24.48 -3.36 -77.54
CA ILE A 161 23.99 -4.19 -78.64
C ILE A 161 23.68 -3.30 -79.86
N MET A 162 23.01 -2.19 -79.67
CA MET A 162 22.74 -1.23 -80.75
C MET A 162 24.01 -0.66 -81.31
N PHE A 163 24.99 -0.33 -80.46
CA PHE A 163 26.31 0.11 -80.96
C PHE A 163 27.02 -0.94 -81.83
N ALA A 164 27.09 -2.18 -81.35
CA ALA A 164 27.65 -3.29 -82.09
C ALA A 164 26.92 -3.52 -83.42
N LEU A 165 25.59 -3.40 -83.42
CA LEU A 165 24.79 -3.56 -84.65
C LEU A 165 25.01 -2.42 -85.61
N VAL A 166 25.14 -1.16 -85.17
CA VAL A 166 25.50 -0.02 -86.00
C VAL A 166 26.86 -0.17 -86.57
N VAL A 167 27.90 -0.64 -85.86
CA VAL A 167 29.26 -0.90 -86.33
C VAL A 167 29.25 -2.02 -87.36
N LEU A 168 28.49 -3.09 -87.12
CA LEU A 168 28.41 -4.23 -88.04
C LEU A 168 27.69 -3.85 -89.34
N LEU A 169 26.59 -3.09 -89.27
CA LEU A 169 25.91 -2.59 -90.46
C LEU A 169 26.76 -1.61 -91.30
N ARG A 170 27.62 -0.81 -90.62
CA ARG A 170 28.59 0.07 -91.34
C ARG A 170 29.57 -0.72 -92.13
N GLY A 171 30.00 -1.91 -91.67
CA GLY A 171 30.92 -2.81 -92.42
C GLY A 171 30.28 -3.35 -93.71
N VAL A 172 28.94 -3.51 -93.71
CA VAL A 172 28.18 -4.07 -94.85
C VAL A 172 27.71 -2.99 -95.87
N MET A 173 27.45 -1.77 -95.38
CA MET A 173 26.94 -0.64 -96.19
C MET A 173 28.05 0.35 -96.52
N SER A 174 28.78 0.13 -97.62
CA SER A 174 29.93 0.97 -98.07
C SER A 174 29.57 2.39 -98.58
N LYS A 175 28.32 2.86 -98.46
CA LYS A 175 27.83 4.22 -98.74
C LYS A 175 26.76 4.70 -97.73
N SER A 176 27.09 4.76 -96.45
CA SER A 176 26.11 5.35 -95.54
C SER A 176 26.32 6.87 -95.41
N ASN A 177 25.22 7.65 -95.53
CA ASN A 177 25.23 9.09 -95.32
C ASN A 177 25.64 9.40 -93.88
N GLY A 178 26.58 10.35 -93.65
CA GLY A 178 27.06 10.77 -92.34
C GLY A 178 25.98 11.14 -91.34
N ALA A 179 24.81 11.58 -91.84
CA ALA A 179 23.59 11.87 -91.05
C ALA A 179 23.06 10.64 -90.30
N PHE A 180 23.12 9.43 -90.90
CA PHE A 180 22.61 8.21 -90.21
C PHE A 180 23.54 7.81 -89.08
N VAL A 181 24.83 7.97 -89.22
CA VAL A 181 25.81 7.71 -88.13
C VAL A 181 25.64 8.72 -87.00
N ALA A 182 25.47 9.97 -87.30
CA ALA A 182 25.24 11.01 -86.31
C ALA A 182 23.92 10.77 -85.56
N PHE A 183 22.83 10.41 -86.25
CA PHE A 183 21.58 10.04 -85.61
C PHE A 183 21.67 8.83 -84.68
N SER A 184 22.44 7.79 -85.13
CA SER A 184 22.65 6.59 -84.34
C SER A 184 23.45 6.89 -83.05
N ILE A 185 24.50 7.71 -83.15
CA ILE A 185 25.28 8.14 -81.97
C ILE A 185 24.45 8.98 -81.02
N CYS A 186 23.62 9.92 -81.52
CA CYS A 186 22.73 10.70 -80.72
C CYS A 186 21.65 9.83 -80.01
N SER A 187 21.07 8.89 -80.76
CA SER A 187 20.11 7.92 -80.20
C SER A 187 20.68 7.07 -79.10
N MET A 188 21.94 6.58 -79.29
CA MET A 188 22.68 5.83 -78.30
C MET A 188 23.02 6.70 -77.08
N GLY A 189 23.42 7.93 -77.26
CA GLY A 189 23.69 8.90 -76.21
C GLY A 189 22.44 9.13 -75.36
N VAL A 190 21.29 9.28 -75.99
CA VAL A 190 19.96 9.38 -75.28
C VAL A 190 19.65 8.10 -74.49
N GLY A 191 19.90 6.90 -75.08
CA GLY A 191 19.69 5.62 -74.43
C GLY A 191 20.58 5.43 -73.17
N VAL A 192 21.85 5.78 -73.27
CA VAL A 192 22.80 5.75 -72.15
C VAL A 192 22.38 6.76 -71.09
N PHE A 193 22.02 7.99 -71.49
CA PHE A 193 21.60 9.04 -70.61
C PHE A 193 20.30 8.66 -69.82
N THR A 194 19.31 8.12 -70.52
CA THR A 194 18.05 7.64 -69.88
C THR A 194 18.30 6.49 -68.92
N SER A 195 19.21 5.57 -69.24
CA SER A 195 19.62 4.46 -68.36
C SER A 195 20.29 4.97 -67.08
N ILE A 196 21.27 5.85 -67.22
CA ILE A 196 21.96 6.47 -66.07
C ILE A 196 20.99 7.29 -65.22
N PHE A 197 20.13 8.10 -65.85
CA PHE A 197 19.12 8.88 -65.19
C PHE A 197 18.12 7.98 -64.45
N GLY A 198 17.71 6.86 -65.05
CA GLY A 198 16.88 5.84 -64.43
C GLY A 198 17.50 5.24 -63.17
N ILE A 199 18.80 4.92 -63.21
CA ILE A 199 19.57 4.41 -62.07
C ILE A 199 19.63 5.43 -60.93
N ILE A 200 19.97 6.69 -61.27
CA ILE A 200 20.04 7.78 -60.30
C ILE A 200 18.65 7.99 -59.63
N ASN A 201 17.59 7.97 -60.41
CA ASN A 201 16.24 8.13 -59.88
C ASN A 201 15.81 6.96 -58.98
N LYS A 202 16.16 5.71 -59.34
CA LYS A 202 15.94 4.52 -58.50
C LYS A 202 16.69 4.63 -57.18
N GLN A 203 17.96 5.08 -57.20
CA GLN A 203 18.73 5.32 -55.98
C GLN A 203 18.16 6.44 -55.11
N LYS A 204 17.77 7.57 -55.72
CA LYS A 204 17.12 8.68 -55.02
C LYS A 204 15.81 8.22 -54.38
N LYS A 205 14.99 7.46 -55.12
CA LYS A 205 13.75 6.89 -54.61
C LYS A 205 14.00 5.96 -53.42
N TYR A 206 14.95 5.03 -53.57
CA TYR A 206 15.34 4.12 -52.49
C TYR A 206 15.78 4.85 -51.22
N LYS A 207 16.65 5.88 -51.34
CA LYS A 207 17.05 6.70 -50.19
C LYS A 207 15.88 7.45 -49.58
N LYS A 208 14.97 8.00 -50.40
CA LYS A 208 13.79 8.69 -49.94
C LYS A 208 12.82 7.74 -49.21
N ASP A 209 12.66 6.52 -49.72
CA ASP A 209 11.79 5.51 -49.10
C ASP A 209 12.37 5.02 -47.76
N LEU A 210 13.72 4.89 -47.65
CA LEU A 210 14.38 4.61 -46.38
C LEU A 210 14.17 5.71 -45.34
N VAL A 211 14.37 6.96 -45.72
CA VAL A 211 14.14 8.11 -44.83
C VAL A 211 12.67 8.17 -44.40
N LYS A 212 11.75 8.05 -45.35
CA LYS A 212 10.31 8.05 -45.06
C LYS A 212 9.94 6.91 -44.12
N ARG A 213 10.42 5.70 -44.34
CA ARG A 213 10.19 4.55 -43.43
C ARG A 213 10.70 4.86 -42.03
N ARG A 214 11.90 5.41 -41.90
CA ARG A 214 12.51 5.80 -40.62
C ARG A 214 11.67 6.86 -39.90
N ASP A 215 11.36 7.93 -40.59
CA ASP A 215 10.62 9.05 -39.99
C ASP A 215 9.20 8.62 -39.55
N THR A 216 8.50 7.89 -40.43
CA THR A 216 7.15 7.35 -40.08
C THR A 216 7.21 6.40 -38.89
N TYR A 217 8.23 5.56 -38.81
CA TYR A 217 8.35 4.63 -37.70
C TYR A 217 8.76 5.32 -36.40
N LEU A 218 9.65 6.30 -36.45
CA LEU A 218 10.01 7.09 -35.27
C LEU A 218 8.83 7.91 -34.75
N GLU A 219 8.00 8.45 -35.64
CA GLU A 219 6.76 9.13 -35.25
C GLU A 219 5.76 8.15 -34.58
N TYR A 220 5.63 6.93 -35.13
CA TYR A 220 4.83 5.88 -34.54
C TYR A 220 5.34 5.50 -33.13
N ILE A 221 6.65 5.30 -32.96
CA ILE A 221 7.26 5.00 -31.66
C ILE A 221 7.07 6.14 -30.67
N ALA A 222 7.22 7.40 -31.10
CA ALA A 222 6.98 8.55 -30.25
C ALA A 222 5.51 8.60 -29.75
N LYS A 223 4.56 8.31 -30.64
CA LYS A 223 3.15 8.19 -30.26
C LYS A 223 2.92 7.05 -29.27
N LYS A 224 3.55 5.89 -29.48
CA LYS A 224 3.46 4.74 -28.59
C LYS A 224 4.09 5.02 -27.21
N ARG A 225 5.22 5.73 -27.15
CA ARG A 225 5.82 6.18 -25.88
C ARG A 225 4.84 7.03 -25.07
N ASN A 226 4.18 8.01 -25.70
CA ASN A 226 3.19 8.83 -25.03
C ASN A 226 1.99 8.00 -24.52
N GLU A 227 1.56 6.99 -25.28
CA GLU A 227 0.50 6.06 -24.87
C GLU A 227 0.92 5.24 -23.65
N ILE A 228 2.14 4.70 -23.66
CA ILE A 228 2.69 3.92 -22.54
C ILE A 228 2.88 4.80 -21.30
N GLU A 229 3.41 6.01 -21.45
CA GLU A 229 3.57 6.94 -20.33
C GLU A 229 2.23 7.35 -19.70
N ALA A 230 1.20 7.54 -20.52
CA ALA A 230 -0.14 7.80 -20.01
C ALA A 230 -0.68 6.59 -19.22
N ALA A 231 -0.49 5.38 -19.75
CA ALA A 231 -0.88 4.14 -19.07
C ALA A 231 -0.11 3.93 -17.75
N ARG A 232 1.20 4.25 -17.71
CA ARG A 232 2.01 4.17 -16.48
C ARG A 232 1.55 5.16 -15.43
N ARG A 233 1.18 6.39 -15.83
CA ARG A 233 0.60 7.38 -14.90
C ARG A 233 -0.74 6.91 -14.34
N GLU A 234 -1.63 6.42 -15.19
CA GLU A 234 -2.91 5.87 -14.77
C GLU A 234 -2.75 4.69 -13.80
N GLU A 235 -1.82 3.78 -14.09
CA GLU A 235 -1.53 2.65 -13.21
C GLU A 235 -0.91 3.10 -11.87
N LEU A 236 -0.01 4.10 -11.88
CA LEU A 236 0.56 4.70 -10.68
C LEU A 236 -0.52 5.38 -9.82
N ASP A 237 -1.44 6.11 -10.46
CA ASP A 237 -2.56 6.76 -9.76
C ASP A 237 -3.47 5.71 -9.09
N CYS A 238 -3.76 4.60 -9.78
CA CYS A 238 -4.48 3.47 -9.21
C CYS A 238 -3.74 2.84 -8.02
N LEU A 239 -2.43 2.65 -8.14
CA LEU A 239 -1.61 2.11 -7.05
C LEU A 239 -1.59 3.06 -5.84
N ASN A 240 -1.41 4.36 -6.06
CA ASN A 240 -1.42 5.36 -4.99
C ASN A 240 -2.80 5.49 -4.32
N ALA A 241 -3.88 5.28 -5.05
CA ALA A 241 -5.24 5.25 -4.49
C ALA A 241 -5.53 3.95 -3.71
N GLN A 242 -4.77 2.89 -3.96
CA GLN A 242 -4.92 1.60 -3.29
C GLN A 242 -3.96 1.43 -2.11
N TYR A 243 -2.74 1.96 -2.18
CA TYR A 243 -1.69 1.83 -1.17
C TYR A 243 -1.16 3.20 -0.78
N TYR A 244 -1.54 3.65 0.40
CA TYR A 244 -1.12 4.94 0.96
C TYR A 244 0.26 4.82 1.59
N SER A 245 0.97 5.93 1.69
CA SER A 245 2.17 6.05 2.51
C SER A 245 1.78 6.05 4.00
N ILE A 246 2.72 5.71 4.88
CA ILE A 246 2.45 5.70 6.33
C ILE A 246 2.07 7.11 6.82
N GLU A 247 2.64 8.14 6.22
CA GLU A 247 2.26 9.51 6.52
C GLU A 247 0.81 9.82 6.16
N GLN A 248 0.35 9.34 5.00
CA GLN A 248 -1.05 9.44 4.58
C GLN A 248 -1.98 8.60 5.47
N ASP A 249 -1.56 7.39 5.87
CA ASP A 249 -2.33 6.57 6.81
C ASP A 249 -2.56 7.31 8.15
N ILE A 250 -1.52 7.98 8.67
CA ILE A 250 -1.64 8.81 9.87
C ILE A 250 -2.60 9.99 9.64
N GLU A 251 -2.52 10.66 8.50
CA GLU A 251 -3.45 11.73 8.14
C GLU A 251 -4.89 11.24 8.04
N HIS A 252 -5.12 10.07 7.45
CA HIS A 252 -6.44 9.44 7.40
C HIS A 252 -6.99 9.12 8.80
N ILE A 253 -6.13 8.64 9.72
CA ILE A 253 -6.50 8.43 11.12
C ILE A 253 -6.87 9.76 11.80
N GLU A 254 -6.06 10.81 11.62
CA GLU A 254 -6.29 12.12 12.21
C GLU A 254 -7.58 12.77 11.72
N ASN A 255 -7.98 12.51 10.48
CA ASN A 255 -9.17 13.06 9.86
C ASN A 255 -10.41 12.15 9.95
N PHE A 256 -10.28 10.93 10.46
CA PHE A 256 -11.34 9.89 10.43
C PHE A 256 -11.88 9.64 9.02
N ASP A 257 -10.97 9.50 8.07
CA ASP A 257 -11.34 9.32 6.68
C ASP A 257 -12.07 7.99 6.44
N PRO A 258 -12.98 7.92 5.44
CA PRO A 258 -13.73 6.71 5.10
C PRO A 258 -12.89 5.50 4.68
N VAL A 259 -11.61 5.69 4.41
CA VAL A 259 -10.67 4.62 4.02
C VAL A 259 -10.14 3.81 5.21
N LEU A 260 -10.41 4.27 6.45
CA LEU A 260 -10.03 3.51 7.64
C LEU A 260 -10.77 2.17 7.68
N PHE A 261 -10.05 1.12 8.05
CA PHE A 261 -10.57 -0.25 8.17
C PHE A 261 -11.28 -0.74 6.90
N ASP A 262 -10.84 -0.28 5.72
CA ASP A 262 -11.50 -0.55 4.44
C ASP A 262 -11.27 -1.96 3.90
N ARG A 263 -10.29 -2.70 4.45
CA ARG A 263 -9.95 -4.07 4.03
C ARG A 263 -10.48 -5.11 5.00
N ILE A 264 -11.10 -6.14 4.44
CA ILE A 264 -11.66 -7.27 5.16
C ILE A 264 -11.05 -8.58 4.68
N SER A 265 -11.21 -9.62 5.48
CA SER A 265 -10.65 -10.96 5.23
C SER A 265 -11.02 -11.57 3.88
N THR A 266 -12.12 -11.14 3.25
CA THR A 266 -12.58 -11.60 1.94
C THR A 266 -11.97 -10.86 0.75
N ASP A 267 -11.31 -9.73 0.98
CA ASP A 267 -10.70 -8.94 -0.08
C ASP A 267 -9.43 -9.62 -0.63
N GLU A 268 -9.17 -9.42 -1.94
CA GLU A 268 -7.98 -9.97 -2.60
C GLU A 268 -6.68 -9.37 -2.04
N ASP A 269 -6.72 -8.09 -1.64
CA ASP A 269 -5.59 -7.35 -1.09
C ASP A 269 -5.60 -7.29 0.46
N PHE A 270 -6.35 -8.20 1.10
CA PHE A 270 -6.31 -8.37 2.55
C PHE A 270 -4.89 -8.74 3.00
N LEU A 271 -4.36 -7.98 3.97
CA LEU A 271 -2.98 -8.12 4.47
C LEU A 271 -1.88 -7.91 3.43
N GLU A 272 -2.15 -7.18 2.34
CA GLU A 272 -1.10 -6.56 1.57
C GLU A 272 -0.61 -5.30 2.30
N VAL A 273 0.63 -5.34 2.76
CA VAL A 273 1.25 -4.29 3.57
C VAL A 273 2.16 -3.42 2.70
N TYR A 274 2.02 -2.11 2.83
CA TYR A 274 2.89 -1.14 2.21
C TYR A 274 4.27 -1.12 2.92
N LEU A 275 5.34 -1.22 2.15
CA LEU A 275 6.70 -1.20 2.66
C LEU A 275 7.42 0.12 2.39
N GLY A 276 7.10 0.79 1.30
CA GLY A 276 7.76 2.00 0.85
C GLY A 276 7.54 2.25 -0.64
N ARG A 277 8.35 3.11 -1.25
CA ARG A 277 8.29 3.45 -2.67
C ARG A 277 9.51 2.94 -3.41
N GLY A 278 9.28 2.38 -4.59
CA GLY A 278 10.35 1.82 -5.42
C GLY A 278 9.89 1.58 -6.85
N ASN A 279 10.69 0.83 -7.60
CA ASN A 279 10.33 0.43 -8.94
C ASN A 279 9.52 -0.86 -8.90
N VAL A 280 8.33 -0.83 -9.47
CA VAL A 280 7.39 -1.97 -9.48
C VAL A 280 7.07 -2.33 -10.93
N GLU A 281 7.17 -3.62 -11.26
CA GLU A 281 6.79 -4.12 -12.58
C GLU A 281 5.33 -3.79 -12.90
N SER A 282 5.11 -3.20 -14.08
CA SER A 282 3.77 -2.85 -14.54
C SER A 282 2.96 -4.10 -14.89
N LEU A 283 1.68 -4.11 -14.53
CA LEU A 283 0.74 -5.15 -14.96
C LEU A 283 0.39 -5.05 -16.45
N ARG A 284 0.38 -3.84 -16.98
CA ARG A 284 0.11 -3.57 -18.39
C ARG A 284 1.39 -3.63 -19.20
N GLN A 285 1.84 -4.84 -19.50
CA GLN A 285 3.12 -5.07 -20.19
C GLN A 285 3.11 -4.50 -21.61
N VAL A 286 4.30 -4.15 -22.08
CA VAL A 286 4.53 -3.75 -23.48
C VAL A 286 4.89 -5.02 -24.25
N ASP A 287 3.99 -5.43 -25.16
CA ASP A 287 4.19 -6.62 -26.00
C ASP A 287 4.76 -6.22 -27.37
N TYR A 288 5.78 -6.94 -27.80
CA TYR A 288 6.34 -6.82 -29.13
C TYR A 288 6.66 -8.21 -29.67
N LYS A 289 6.32 -8.44 -30.95
CA LYS A 289 6.59 -9.71 -31.61
C LYS A 289 8.01 -9.70 -32.13
N LYS A 290 8.92 -10.38 -31.42
CA LYS A 290 10.27 -10.61 -31.90
C LYS A 290 10.17 -11.56 -33.12
N GLN A 291 10.20 -11.00 -34.34
CA GLN A 291 10.31 -11.83 -35.52
C GLN A 291 11.73 -12.40 -35.59
N GLU A 292 11.86 -13.71 -35.54
CA GLU A 292 13.09 -14.40 -35.92
C GLU A 292 13.29 -14.20 -37.43
N LYS A 293 13.97 -13.10 -37.79
CA LYS A 293 14.38 -12.85 -39.18
C LYS A 293 15.80 -13.31 -39.31
N LEU A 294 16.02 -14.19 -40.29
CA LEU A 294 17.35 -14.57 -40.78
C LEU A 294 18.11 -13.40 -41.47
N GLU A 295 17.43 -12.29 -41.69
CA GLU A 295 18.03 -11.08 -42.29
C GLU A 295 18.55 -10.16 -41.20
N VAL A 296 19.70 -9.53 -41.50
CA VAL A 296 20.32 -8.53 -40.64
C VAL A 296 19.31 -7.37 -40.43
N GLY A 297 18.80 -7.23 -39.23
CA GLY A 297 17.91 -6.14 -38.86
C GLY A 297 18.64 -4.80 -38.91
N ASP A 298 17.91 -3.75 -39.22
CA ASP A 298 18.43 -2.38 -39.11
C ASP A 298 18.22 -1.84 -37.65
N ASP A 299 18.80 -0.67 -37.38
CA ASP A 299 18.70 -0.02 -36.05
C ASP A 299 17.23 0.20 -35.58
N LEU A 300 16.27 0.20 -36.50
CA LEU A 300 14.84 0.34 -36.17
C LEU A 300 14.26 -0.94 -35.59
N SER A 301 14.82 -2.09 -35.92
CA SER A 301 14.30 -3.40 -35.47
C SER A 301 14.49 -3.64 -33.96
N SER A 302 15.46 -2.96 -33.34
CA SER A 302 15.74 -3.06 -31.90
C SER A 302 14.88 -2.07 -31.04
N LEU A 303 14.27 -1.07 -31.67
CA LEU A 303 13.51 -0.03 -30.95
C LEU A 303 12.34 -0.60 -30.11
N PRO A 304 11.53 -1.57 -30.60
CA PRO A 304 10.46 -2.15 -29.76
C PRO A 304 10.98 -2.77 -28.47
N GLU A 305 12.09 -3.52 -28.54
CA GLU A 305 12.73 -4.16 -27.39
C GLU A 305 13.26 -3.12 -26.39
N HIS A 306 13.91 -2.06 -26.91
CA HIS A 306 14.38 -0.96 -26.07
C HIS A 306 13.24 -0.24 -25.36
N VAL A 307 12.15 0.08 -26.08
CA VAL A 307 10.98 0.74 -25.50
C VAL A 307 10.30 -0.18 -24.46
N ALA A 308 10.16 -1.47 -24.75
CA ALA A 308 9.59 -2.41 -23.80
C ALA A 308 10.43 -2.50 -22.51
N GLY A 309 11.76 -2.54 -22.63
CA GLY A 309 12.68 -2.55 -21.49
C GLY A 309 12.67 -1.24 -20.69
N GLU A 310 12.59 -0.09 -21.36
CA GLU A 310 12.55 1.24 -20.73
C GLU A 310 11.31 1.46 -19.87
N TYR A 311 10.16 0.92 -20.29
CA TYR A 311 8.88 1.07 -19.61
C TYR A 311 8.41 -0.23 -18.91
N MET A 312 9.30 -1.12 -18.56
CA MET A 312 8.96 -2.36 -17.86
C MET A 312 8.45 -2.08 -16.46
N ASP A 313 9.06 -1.13 -15.77
CA ASP A 313 8.77 -0.76 -14.40
C ASP A 313 8.05 0.59 -14.32
N ILE A 314 7.29 0.77 -13.24
CA ILE A 314 6.72 2.03 -12.80
C ILE A 314 7.62 2.57 -11.68
N GLU A 315 8.19 3.75 -11.90
CA GLU A 315 9.06 4.39 -10.92
C GLU A 315 8.27 4.97 -9.74
N LYS A 316 8.88 4.91 -8.55
CA LYS A 316 8.31 5.47 -7.30
C LYS A 316 6.90 4.97 -6.97
N ALA A 317 6.58 3.78 -7.43
CA ALA A 317 5.31 3.12 -7.11
C ALA A 317 5.35 2.50 -5.70
N PRO A 318 4.18 2.31 -5.06
CA PRO A 318 4.09 1.59 -3.81
C PRO A 318 4.63 0.16 -3.93
N VAL A 319 5.60 -0.20 -3.10
CA VAL A 319 6.08 -1.57 -2.95
C VAL A 319 5.30 -2.22 -1.83
N VAL A 320 4.59 -3.29 -2.15
CA VAL A 320 3.72 -3.99 -1.21
C VAL A 320 4.13 -5.45 -1.06
N MET A 321 3.79 -6.03 0.09
CA MET A 321 4.01 -7.42 0.41
C MET A 321 2.73 -8.05 0.98
N SER A 322 2.29 -9.16 0.40
CA SER A 322 1.19 -9.96 0.97
C SER A 322 1.69 -10.76 2.17
N LEU A 323 1.09 -10.56 3.33
CA LEU A 323 1.31 -11.38 4.52
C LEU A 323 0.41 -12.63 4.51
N LYS A 324 -0.73 -12.58 3.84
CA LYS A 324 -1.70 -13.67 3.78
C LYS A 324 -1.11 -14.97 3.22
N ASP A 325 -0.27 -14.85 2.20
CA ASP A 325 0.33 -15.99 1.50
C ASP A 325 1.72 -16.38 2.05
N ALA A 326 2.19 -15.70 3.09
CA ALA A 326 3.50 -15.95 3.66
C ALA A 326 3.39 -16.78 4.94
N ASN A 327 4.17 -17.87 5.04
CA ASN A 327 4.31 -18.60 6.29
C ASN A 327 5.14 -17.83 7.30
N ALA A 328 6.27 -17.33 6.84
CA ALA A 328 7.14 -16.46 7.61
C ALA A 328 7.83 -15.43 6.72
N VAL A 329 8.09 -14.27 7.30
CA VAL A 329 8.83 -13.15 6.70
C VAL A 329 10.03 -12.85 7.57
N GLY A 330 11.19 -12.67 6.96
CA GLY A 330 12.41 -12.21 7.64
C GLY A 330 12.67 -10.74 7.35
N VAL A 331 12.97 -9.97 8.37
CA VAL A 331 13.44 -8.58 8.25
C VAL A 331 14.83 -8.50 8.86
N VAL A 332 15.79 -8.00 8.10
CA VAL A 332 17.22 -7.98 8.50
C VAL A 332 17.72 -6.54 8.47
N GLY A 333 18.39 -6.14 9.54
CA GLY A 333 18.94 -4.78 9.65
C GLY A 333 19.51 -4.48 11.03
N ASP A 334 19.88 -3.23 11.26
CA ASP A 334 20.21 -2.74 12.60
C ASP A 334 18.96 -2.50 13.45
N ALA A 335 19.11 -2.37 14.76
CA ALA A 335 18.00 -2.33 15.71
C ALA A 335 17.03 -1.16 15.49
N ASP A 336 17.53 0.01 15.05
CA ASP A 336 16.68 1.19 14.85
C ASP A 336 15.92 1.10 13.53
N SER A 337 16.55 0.59 12.48
CA SER A 337 15.92 0.33 11.19
C SER A 337 14.86 -0.78 11.29
N LEU A 338 15.15 -1.86 12.02
CA LEU A 338 14.19 -2.93 12.31
C LEU A 338 12.94 -2.39 13.02
N TYR A 339 13.15 -1.52 14.01
CA TYR A 339 12.05 -0.88 14.73
C TYR A 339 11.22 0.04 13.80
N SER A 340 11.86 0.80 12.92
CA SER A 340 11.17 1.68 11.97
C SER A 340 10.30 0.89 11.00
N ILE A 341 10.80 -0.21 10.43
CA ILE A 341 10.03 -1.08 9.54
C ILE A 341 8.88 -1.74 10.30
N MET A 342 9.12 -2.28 11.50
CA MET A 342 8.06 -2.87 12.33
C MET A 342 6.95 -1.87 12.61
N LYS A 343 7.31 -0.64 12.98
CA LYS A 343 6.39 0.46 13.26
C LYS A 343 5.55 0.81 12.03
N ASN A 344 6.18 0.94 10.85
CA ASN A 344 5.51 1.23 9.61
C ASN A 344 4.52 0.11 9.21
N MET A 345 4.94 -1.15 9.29
CA MET A 345 4.07 -2.29 8.99
C MET A 345 2.84 -2.31 9.91
N ILE A 346 3.03 -2.08 11.21
CA ILE A 346 1.91 -2.05 12.15
C ILE A 346 0.97 -0.90 11.84
N MET A 347 1.50 0.29 11.52
CA MET A 347 0.67 1.46 11.20
C MET A 347 -0.19 1.22 9.96
N ASP A 348 0.37 0.69 8.86
CA ASP A 348 -0.40 0.32 7.68
C ASP A 348 -1.47 -0.75 8.00
N ILE A 349 -1.14 -1.75 8.83
CA ILE A 349 -2.07 -2.81 9.22
C ILE A 349 -3.25 -2.24 10.02
N ILE A 350 -2.99 -1.44 11.05
CA ILE A 350 -4.05 -0.96 11.96
C ILE A 350 -4.91 0.15 11.36
N SER A 351 -4.40 0.89 10.36
CA SER A 351 -5.18 1.90 9.64
C SER A 351 -6.16 1.26 8.65
N ARG A 352 -5.72 0.20 7.98
CA ARG A 352 -6.41 -0.36 6.82
C ARG A 352 -7.18 -1.65 7.07
N GLN A 353 -6.63 -2.52 7.94
CA GLN A 353 -7.29 -3.79 8.24
C GLN A 353 -8.32 -3.62 9.35
N TYR A 354 -9.46 -4.24 9.18
CA TYR A 354 -10.44 -4.28 10.26
C TYR A 354 -9.90 -5.09 11.44
N TYR A 355 -9.84 -4.48 12.62
CA TYR A 355 -9.25 -5.10 13.82
C TYR A 355 -10.02 -6.35 14.30
N GLY A 356 -11.27 -6.54 13.87
CA GLY A 356 -12.04 -7.77 14.12
C GLY A 356 -11.58 -8.97 13.32
N ASP A 357 -10.91 -8.75 12.16
CA ASP A 357 -10.43 -9.80 11.27
C ASP A 357 -8.97 -10.21 11.55
N ILE A 358 -8.25 -9.43 12.34
CA ILE A 358 -6.82 -9.66 12.64
C ILE A 358 -6.56 -9.79 14.15
N CYS A 359 -5.49 -10.50 14.48
CA CYS A 359 -4.95 -10.58 15.83
C CYS A 359 -3.42 -10.44 15.77
N ILE A 360 -2.87 -9.47 16.50
CA ILE A 360 -1.43 -9.22 16.52
C ILE A 360 -0.85 -9.81 17.81
N TYR A 361 0.26 -10.51 17.70
CA TYR A 361 1.12 -10.96 18.80
C TYR A 361 2.47 -10.26 18.67
N ALA A 362 2.97 -9.68 19.74
CA ALA A 362 4.23 -8.95 19.73
C ALA A 362 5.19 -9.52 20.79
N LEU A 363 6.29 -10.09 20.34
CA LEU A 363 7.41 -10.54 21.17
C LEU A 363 8.49 -9.45 21.15
N LEU A 364 8.53 -8.61 22.18
CA LEU A 364 9.30 -7.38 22.22
C LEU A 364 10.65 -7.58 22.92
N ASP A 365 11.61 -6.73 22.64
CA ASP A 365 12.87 -6.68 23.36
C ASP A 365 12.73 -6.07 24.78
N ASP A 366 13.82 -6.05 25.54
CA ASP A 366 13.85 -5.60 26.93
C ASP A 366 13.56 -4.07 27.09
N ASN A 367 13.57 -3.31 26.00
CA ASN A 367 13.31 -1.86 26.03
C ASN A 367 11.81 -1.56 25.88
N ILE A 368 11.00 -2.00 26.84
CA ILE A 368 9.53 -1.95 26.81
C ILE A 368 9.01 -0.51 26.62
N GLY A 369 9.70 0.50 27.16
CA GLY A 369 9.28 1.90 27.03
C GLY A 369 9.13 2.40 25.60
N LYS A 370 9.92 1.86 24.67
CA LYS A 370 9.88 2.17 23.24
C LYS A 370 8.57 1.73 22.58
N TYR A 371 7.91 0.70 23.13
CA TYR A 371 6.73 0.04 22.57
C TYR A 371 5.41 0.42 23.28
N ASN A 372 5.43 1.43 24.15
CA ASN A 372 4.22 1.81 24.92
C ASN A 372 3.01 2.13 24.02
N TRP A 373 3.24 2.65 22.82
CA TRP A 373 2.18 2.95 21.87
C TRP A 373 1.40 1.72 21.39
N LEU A 374 1.98 0.52 21.45
CA LEU A 374 1.29 -0.73 21.10
C LEU A 374 0.09 -1.02 22.03
N ARG A 375 0.09 -0.46 23.22
CA ARG A 375 -0.99 -0.72 24.22
C ARG A 375 -2.36 -0.25 23.75
N GLY A 376 -2.43 0.80 22.93
CA GLY A 376 -3.68 1.33 22.38
C GLY A 376 -4.22 0.56 21.17
N ILE A 377 -3.53 -0.49 20.71
CA ILE A 377 -3.93 -1.24 19.52
C ILE A 377 -4.90 -2.36 19.87
N LYS A 378 -6.15 -2.27 19.40
CA LYS A 378 -7.21 -3.26 19.66
C LYS A 378 -6.87 -4.66 19.13
N ALA A 379 -6.19 -4.76 18.00
CA ALA A 379 -5.77 -6.03 17.41
C ALA A 379 -4.78 -6.83 18.28
N LEU A 380 -4.12 -6.20 19.26
CA LEU A 380 -3.26 -6.86 20.25
C LEU A 380 -4.05 -7.47 21.43
N ASN A 381 -5.35 -7.24 21.52
CA ASN A 381 -6.17 -7.78 22.60
C ASN A 381 -6.71 -9.17 22.22
N SER A 382 -6.52 -10.13 23.13
CA SER A 382 -7.16 -11.43 23.00
C SER A 382 -8.66 -11.33 23.31
N SER A 383 -9.42 -12.34 22.93
CA SER A 383 -10.86 -12.46 23.27
C SER A 383 -11.13 -12.44 24.78
N ASN A 384 -10.13 -12.74 25.59
CA ASN A 384 -10.22 -12.76 27.05
C ASN A 384 -9.79 -11.43 27.72
N GLY A 385 -9.59 -10.36 26.95
CA GLY A 385 -9.15 -9.06 27.45
C GLY A 385 -7.65 -8.97 27.83
N ASN A 386 -6.89 -10.04 27.64
CA ASN A 386 -5.44 -10.02 27.85
C ASN A 386 -4.73 -9.50 26.59
N ARG A 387 -3.64 -8.78 26.76
CA ARG A 387 -2.80 -8.34 25.63
C ARG A 387 -1.86 -9.45 25.18
N ASN A 388 -1.73 -9.63 23.88
CA ASN A 388 -0.84 -10.61 23.24
C ASN A 388 0.58 -10.06 23.11
N ILE A 389 1.10 -9.48 24.21
CA ILE A 389 2.45 -8.91 24.27
C ILE A 389 3.32 -9.78 25.17
N VAL A 390 4.49 -10.13 24.67
CA VAL A 390 5.54 -10.86 25.41
C VAL A 390 6.68 -9.89 25.66
N CYS A 391 6.95 -9.62 26.92
CA CYS A 391 8.04 -8.77 27.38
C CYS A 391 8.83 -9.36 28.55
N ASP A 392 8.37 -10.48 29.09
CA ASP A 392 9.00 -11.21 30.18
C ASP A 392 8.66 -12.71 30.13
N GLN A 393 9.19 -13.50 31.06
CA GLN A 393 8.98 -14.94 31.08
C GLN A 393 7.54 -15.34 31.44
N GLU A 394 6.83 -14.53 32.21
CA GLU A 394 5.45 -14.82 32.61
C GLU A 394 4.50 -14.57 31.42
N SER A 395 4.58 -13.42 30.79
CA SER A 395 3.82 -13.10 29.58
C SER A 395 4.11 -14.09 28.45
N LYS A 396 5.37 -14.49 28.28
CA LYS A 396 5.77 -15.56 27.34
C LYS A 396 4.98 -16.84 27.57
N ASN A 397 5.02 -17.38 28.80
CA ASN A 397 4.38 -18.67 29.09
C ASN A 397 2.87 -18.60 28.77
N ARG A 398 2.21 -17.54 29.18
CA ARG A 398 0.78 -17.31 28.92
C ARG A 398 0.46 -17.18 27.43
N VAL A 399 1.20 -16.34 26.72
CA VAL A 399 0.94 -16.09 25.30
C VAL A 399 1.28 -17.32 24.46
N PHE A 400 2.39 -17.99 24.74
CA PHE A 400 2.79 -19.19 24.01
C PHE A 400 1.82 -20.36 24.23
N GLU A 401 1.32 -20.53 25.44
CA GLU A 401 0.31 -21.57 25.73
C GLU A 401 -0.99 -21.31 24.94
N ASN A 402 -1.47 -20.07 24.95
CA ASN A 402 -2.68 -19.69 24.22
C ASN A 402 -2.50 -19.85 22.72
N LEU A 403 -1.41 -19.35 22.16
CA LEU A 403 -1.10 -19.45 20.74
C LEU A 403 -0.94 -20.91 20.30
N TYR A 404 -0.25 -21.72 21.09
CA TYR A 404 -0.09 -23.14 20.79
C TYR A 404 -1.44 -23.88 20.76
N LYS A 405 -2.32 -23.63 21.75
CA LYS A 405 -3.67 -24.20 21.79
C LYS A 405 -4.49 -23.78 20.58
N GLU A 406 -4.48 -22.49 20.25
CA GLU A 406 -5.21 -21.95 19.11
C GLU A 406 -4.74 -22.59 17.79
N LEU A 407 -3.42 -22.60 17.52
CA LEU A 407 -2.88 -23.18 16.30
C LEU A 407 -3.12 -24.70 16.22
N SER A 408 -3.11 -25.40 17.36
CA SER A 408 -3.44 -26.82 17.40
C SER A 408 -4.90 -27.06 17.02
N ILE A 409 -5.84 -26.29 17.57
CA ILE A 409 -7.27 -26.39 17.23
C ILE A 409 -7.48 -26.09 15.73
N ARG A 410 -6.87 -25.02 15.21
CA ARG A 410 -6.99 -24.67 13.78
C ARG A 410 -6.49 -25.80 12.88
N LYS A 411 -5.38 -26.44 13.25
CA LYS A 411 -4.81 -27.55 12.50
C LYS A 411 -5.68 -28.79 12.54
N ASP A 412 -6.18 -29.15 13.73
CA ASP A 412 -6.90 -30.41 13.94
C ASP A 412 -8.35 -30.33 13.45
N GLU A 413 -9.02 -29.20 13.68
CA GLU A 413 -10.42 -28.99 13.35
C GLU A 413 -10.65 -28.28 12.02
N LYS A 414 -9.59 -27.76 11.38
CA LYS A 414 -9.62 -26.96 10.13
C LYS A 414 -10.56 -25.74 10.24
N VAL A 415 -10.55 -25.10 11.38
CA VAL A 415 -11.35 -23.91 11.66
C VAL A 415 -10.55 -22.66 11.29
N HIS A 416 -11.18 -21.76 10.56
CA HIS A 416 -10.65 -20.43 10.26
C HIS A 416 -11.10 -19.42 11.30
N GLY A 417 -10.26 -18.42 11.56
CA GLY A 417 -10.54 -17.36 12.54
C GLY A 417 -9.94 -16.02 12.13
N ARG A 418 -9.74 -15.13 13.10
CA ARG A 418 -8.98 -13.90 12.85
C ARG A 418 -7.57 -14.26 12.42
N PHE A 419 -7.04 -13.52 11.46
CA PHE A 419 -5.69 -13.78 10.96
C PHE A 419 -4.65 -13.35 11.99
N ASN A 420 -3.76 -14.26 12.38
CA ASN A 420 -2.73 -14.03 13.39
C ASN A 420 -1.44 -13.48 12.76
N ILE A 421 -0.97 -12.34 13.24
CA ILE A 421 0.29 -11.71 12.84
C ILE A 421 1.23 -11.75 14.04
N ILE A 422 2.29 -12.56 13.96
CA ILE A 422 3.20 -12.78 15.07
C ILE A 422 4.51 -12.05 14.78
N ILE A 423 4.71 -10.92 15.47
CA ILE A 423 5.88 -10.05 15.38
C ILE A 423 6.92 -10.52 16.38
N VAL A 424 8.10 -10.89 15.91
CA VAL A 424 9.18 -11.44 16.74
C VAL A 424 10.39 -10.51 16.67
N MET A 425 10.45 -9.54 17.59
CA MET A 425 11.63 -8.67 17.77
C MET A 425 12.69 -9.36 18.64
N GLN A 426 12.24 -10.20 19.57
CA GLN A 426 13.11 -11.04 20.39
C GLN A 426 12.60 -12.48 20.40
N ASP A 427 13.50 -13.45 20.27
CA ASP A 427 13.13 -14.85 20.04
C ASP A 427 12.36 -15.50 21.21
N TYR A 428 12.66 -15.15 22.44
CA TYR A 428 12.09 -15.82 23.64
C TYR A 428 12.06 -17.36 23.56
N GLY A 429 12.82 -17.95 22.65
CA GLY A 429 12.85 -19.40 22.41
C GLY A 429 11.71 -19.92 21.53
N ILE A 430 11.00 -19.08 20.78
CA ILE A 430 9.89 -19.50 19.89
C ILE A 430 10.38 -20.50 18.82
N LYS A 431 11.61 -20.34 18.34
CA LYS A 431 12.23 -21.24 17.34
C LYS A 431 12.45 -22.67 17.87
N SER A 432 12.59 -22.83 19.17
CA SER A 432 12.76 -24.14 19.85
C SER A 432 11.49 -24.63 20.55
N HIS A 433 10.46 -23.78 20.63
CA HIS A 433 9.17 -24.11 21.23
C HIS A 433 8.32 -24.98 20.28
N PRO A 434 7.41 -25.85 20.79
CA PRO A 434 6.49 -26.61 19.94
C PRO A 434 5.66 -25.79 18.93
N ILE A 435 5.51 -24.49 19.13
CA ILE A 435 4.90 -23.56 18.16
C ILE A 435 5.68 -23.56 16.82
N SER A 436 7.00 -23.78 16.86
CA SER A 436 7.84 -23.75 15.66
C SER A 436 7.41 -24.75 14.58
N LYS A 437 6.74 -25.85 14.97
CA LYS A 437 6.18 -26.85 14.03
C LYS A 437 5.06 -26.30 13.13
N PHE A 438 4.46 -25.16 13.51
CA PHE A 438 3.39 -24.54 12.74
C PHE A 438 3.92 -23.50 11.73
N ILE A 439 5.20 -23.07 11.87
CA ILE A 439 5.76 -22.01 11.01
C ILE A 439 5.76 -22.42 9.53
N GLU A 440 6.06 -23.68 9.24
CA GLU A 440 6.15 -24.20 7.87
C GLU A 440 4.83 -24.10 7.10
N HIS A 441 3.70 -24.20 7.81
CA HIS A 441 2.35 -24.19 7.25
C HIS A 441 1.48 -23.08 7.87
N ALA A 442 2.10 -21.99 8.29
CA ALA A 442 1.41 -20.96 9.06
C ALA A 442 0.29 -20.29 8.25
N SER A 443 0.50 -20.05 6.96
CA SER A 443 -0.53 -19.44 6.07
C SER A 443 -1.79 -20.30 5.95
N GLU A 444 -1.67 -21.63 5.99
CA GLU A 444 -2.82 -22.55 5.99
C GLU A 444 -3.63 -22.47 7.29
N LEU A 445 -3.04 -21.89 8.35
CA LEU A 445 -3.64 -21.70 9.67
C LEU A 445 -4.03 -20.24 9.92
N ASP A 446 -4.24 -19.44 8.87
CA ASP A 446 -4.47 -17.99 8.96
C ASP A 446 -3.46 -17.30 9.88
N THR A 447 -2.19 -17.58 9.70
CA THR A 447 -1.13 -17.10 10.58
C THR A 447 0.13 -16.76 9.77
N VAL A 448 0.82 -15.68 10.15
CA VAL A 448 2.14 -15.32 9.63
C VAL A 448 3.09 -15.00 10.77
N PHE A 449 4.35 -15.40 10.63
CA PHE A 449 5.42 -15.02 11.55
C PHE A 449 6.32 -13.98 10.87
N ILE A 450 6.66 -12.90 11.58
CA ILE A 450 7.57 -11.87 11.08
C ILE A 450 8.75 -11.79 12.04
N PHE A 451 9.92 -12.26 11.59
CA PHE A 451 11.14 -12.30 12.37
C PHE A 451 12.03 -11.11 12.04
N PHE A 452 12.42 -10.38 13.07
CA PHE A 452 13.32 -9.23 12.98
C PHE A 452 14.68 -9.63 13.53
N GLU A 453 15.70 -9.70 12.68
CA GLU A 453 17.02 -10.22 13.05
C GLU A 453 18.14 -9.32 12.54
N SER A 454 19.26 -9.32 13.26
CA SER A 454 20.43 -8.53 12.83
C SER A 454 21.19 -9.13 11.65
N LYS A 455 20.97 -10.41 11.33
CA LYS A 455 21.68 -11.12 10.25
C LYS A 455 20.77 -12.16 9.60
N PRO A 456 20.89 -12.37 8.28
CA PRO A 456 20.10 -13.37 7.56
C PRO A 456 20.27 -14.80 8.10
N SER A 457 21.44 -15.12 8.65
CA SER A 457 21.75 -16.45 9.20
C SER A 457 20.98 -16.80 10.47
N LEU A 458 20.37 -15.83 11.13
CA LEU A 458 19.55 -16.01 12.32
C LEU A 458 18.08 -16.27 12.00
N LEU A 459 17.66 -16.03 10.74
CA LEU A 459 16.29 -16.24 10.31
C LEU A 459 15.95 -17.75 10.26
N PRO A 460 14.70 -18.12 10.58
CA PRO A 460 14.18 -19.47 10.32
C PRO A 460 14.22 -19.84 8.83
N LEU A 461 14.39 -21.13 8.54
CA LEU A 461 14.45 -21.64 7.18
C LEU A 461 13.17 -21.41 6.37
N TYR A 462 12.03 -21.25 7.03
CA TYR A 462 10.72 -21.10 6.41
C TYR A 462 10.36 -19.66 6.05
N CYS A 463 11.27 -18.69 6.22
CA CYS A 463 11.08 -17.33 5.75
C CYS A 463 11.08 -17.32 4.22
N SER A 464 9.89 -17.24 3.62
CA SER A 464 9.72 -17.22 2.16
C SER A 464 10.09 -15.87 1.55
N ARG A 465 9.90 -14.80 2.29
CA ARG A 465 10.21 -13.41 1.88
C ARG A 465 11.18 -12.79 2.87
N ILE A 466 12.15 -12.06 2.34
CA ILE A 466 13.19 -11.42 3.15
C ILE A 466 13.24 -9.94 2.76
N ILE A 467 13.14 -9.07 3.77
CA ILE A 467 13.41 -7.65 3.69
C ILE A 467 14.81 -7.42 4.24
N ASP A 468 15.71 -6.89 3.44
CA ASP A 468 17.08 -6.59 3.81
C ASP A 468 17.28 -5.07 3.79
N ILE A 469 17.60 -4.50 4.94
CA ILE A 469 17.69 -3.05 5.15
C ILE A 469 19.15 -2.65 5.04
N PHE A 470 19.44 -1.66 4.20
CA PHE A 470 20.81 -1.17 3.97
C PHE A 470 21.16 0.02 4.84
N ASP A 471 20.20 0.92 5.01
CA ASP A 471 20.33 2.15 5.77
C ASP A 471 18.95 2.60 6.31
N ASN A 472 18.90 3.80 6.92
CA ASN A 472 17.68 4.33 7.55
C ASN A 472 16.54 4.68 6.58
N GLU A 473 16.73 4.56 5.29
CA GLU A 473 15.73 4.95 4.27
C GLU A 473 15.58 3.92 3.16
N SER A 474 16.56 2.99 3.00
CA SER A 474 16.63 2.11 1.85
C SER A 474 16.65 0.63 2.25
N ALA A 475 15.83 -0.14 1.58
CA ALA A 475 15.74 -1.58 1.77
C ALA A 475 15.45 -2.31 0.45
N MET A 476 15.58 -3.63 0.46
CA MET A 476 15.09 -4.47 -0.63
C MET A 476 14.26 -5.62 -0.10
N ILE A 477 13.30 -6.05 -0.89
CA ILE A 477 12.55 -7.29 -0.65
C ILE A 477 12.86 -8.29 -1.75
N TYR A 478 13.03 -9.54 -1.37
CA TYR A 478 13.21 -10.65 -2.30
C TYR A 478 12.61 -11.95 -1.75
N ASP A 479 12.29 -12.87 -2.67
CA ASP A 479 11.88 -14.22 -2.32
C ASP A 479 13.10 -15.07 -2.00
N SER A 480 13.06 -15.85 -0.92
CA SER A 480 14.19 -16.67 -0.46
C SER A 480 14.54 -17.80 -1.45
N VAL A 481 13.57 -18.29 -2.22
CA VAL A 481 13.73 -19.32 -3.25
C VAL A 481 14.19 -18.69 -4.57
N ASN A 482 13.55 -17.60 -4.98
CA ASN A 482 13.85 -16.90 -6.23
C ASN A 482 14.56 -15.57 -5.97
N LYS A 483 15.86 -15.63 -5.65
CA LYS A 483 16.70 -14.46 -5.34
C LYS A 483 16.95 -13.50 -6.50
N THR A 484 16.45 -13.79 -7.70
CA THR A 484 16.68 -12.95 -8.89
C THR A 484 15.72 -11.76 -8.95
N GLN A 485 14.52 -11.88 -8.38
CA GLN A 485 13.54 -10.81 -8.34
C GLN A 485 13.70 -9.98 -7.07
N LYS A 486 14.61 -9.02 -7.10
CA LYS A 486 14.84 -8.08 -6.01
C LYS A 486 14.11 -6.78 -6.32
N LYS A 487 13.30 -6.32 -5.36
CA LYS A 487 12.63 -5.01 -5.44
C LYS A 487 13.25 -4.10 -4.40
N TYR A 488 13.85 -3.01 -4.87
CA TYR A 488 14.43 -1.97 -4.01
C TYR A 488 13.36 -0.95 -3.70
N PHE A 489 13.35 -0.44 -2.46
CA PHE A 489 12.41 0.59 -2.04
C PHE A 489 12.98 1.51 -0.97
N GLU A 490 12.45 2.71 -0.91
CA GLU A 490 12.70 3.70 0.12
C GLU A 490 11.51 3.67 1.10
N TYR A 491 11.80 3.53 2.40
CA TYR A 491 10.78 3.50 3.45
C TYR A 491 10.81 4.76 4.30
N GLU A 492 9.68 5.07 4.90
CA GLU A 492 9.50 6.28 5.69
C GLU A 492 10.01 6.09 7.13
N ASN A 493 10.61 7.13 7.68
CA ASN A 493 11.01 7.14 9.09
C ASN A 493 10.09 8.06 9.90
N ILE A 494 9.00 7.51 10.40
CA ILE A 494 7.98 8.26 11.13
C ILE A 494 8.40 8.46 12.58
N PRO A 495 8.35 9.69 13.13
CA PRO A 495 8.65 9.95 14.54
C PRO A 495 7.66 9.25 15.49
N ASP A 496 8.15 8.71 16.60
CA ASP A 496 7.34 7.95 17.56
C ASP A 496 6.14 8.71 18.11
N TRP A 497 6.28 10.02 18.33
CA TRP A 497 5.19 10.84 18.81
C TRP A 497 3.99 10.92 17.84
N ARG A 498 4.24 10.85 16.51
CA ARG A 498 3.16 10.81 15.51
C ARG A 498 2.41 9.49 15.56
N VAL A 499 3.15 8.39 15.65
CA VAL A 499 2.58 7.04 15.79
C VAL A 499 1.74 6.94 17.06
N GLN A 500 2.29 7.41 18.18
CA GLN A 500 1.59 7.41 19.46
C GLN A 500 0.30 8.26 19.41
N LYS A 501 0.36 9.42 18.77
CA LYS A 501 -0.82 10.26 18.53
C LYS A 501 -1.87 9.52 17.71
N ALA A 502 -1.50 8.91 16.59
CA ALA A 502 -2.40 8.17 15.72
C ALA A 502 -3.06 7.00 16.45
N VAL A 503 -2.28 6.19 17.17
CA VAL A 503 -2.81 5.08 17.97
C VAL A 503 -3.78 5.57 19.05
N SER A 504 -3.46 6.67 19.73
CA SER A 504 -4.37 7.23 20.77
C SER A 504 -5.71 7.73 20.20
N ILE A 505 -5.72 8.09 18.90
CA ILE A 505 -6.96 8.43 18.18
C ILE A 505 -7.78 7.17 17.85
N LEU A 506 -7.11 6.09 17.45
CA LEU A 506 -7.77 4.83 17.08
C LEU A 506 -8.24 4.02 18.28
N GLU A 507 -7.58 4.13 19.43
CA GLU A 507 -7.87 3.33 20.62
C GLU A 507 -9.35 3.34 21.02
N PRO A 508 -10.02 4.50 21.13
CA PRO A 508 -11.42 4.56 21.53
C PRO A 508 -12.41 4.26 20.39
N VAL A 509 -11.95 4.17 19.13
CA VAL A 509 -12.85 4.04 17.98
C VAL A 509 -13.50 2.65 17.93
N GLU A 510 -14.81 2.59 18.10
CA GLU A 510 -15.61 1.39 17.83
C GLU A 510 -16.04 1.39 16.36
N CYS A 511 -15.77 0.29 15.66
CA CYS A 511 -16.14 0.13 14.27
C CYS A 511 -17.33 -0.82 14.15
N GLU A 512 -18.42 -0.33 13.57
CA GLU A 512 -19.54 -1.19 13.17
C GLU A 512 -19.44 -1.54 11.68
N GLU A 513 -19.60 -2.81 11.39
CA GLU A 513 -19.83 -3.27 10.04
C GLU A 513 -21.25 -2.91 9.60
N ILE A 514 -21.37 -2.13 8.52
CA ILE A 514 -22.60 -2.18 7.74
C ILE A 514 -22.56 -3.49 6.94
N SER A 515 -22.88 -4.58 7.59
CA SER A 515 -23.19 -5.82 6.88
C SER A 515 -24.48 -5.57 6.12
N LEU A 516 -24.37 -5.39 4.80
CA LEU A 516 -25.54 -5.43 3.90
C LEU A 516 -26.33 -6.74 4.08
N ALA A 517 -25.68 -7.82 4.50
CA ALA A 517 -26.31 -9.06 4.90
C ALA A 517 -27.05 -8.99 6.24
N GLY A 518 -26.62 -8.10 7.16
CA GLY A 518 -27.28 -7.88 8.45
C GLY A 518 -28.30 -6.73 8.45
N SER A 519 -28.16 -5.76 7.51
CA SER A 519 -29.09 -4.62 7.43
C SER A 519 -30.45 -4.98 6.83
N LEU A 520 -30.53 -6.01 6.03
CA LEU A 520 -31.80 -6.61 5.61
C LEU A 520 -32.13 -7.76 6.55
N ARG A 521 -32.81 -7.46 7.65
CA ARG A 521 -33.42 -8.51 8.46
C ARG A 521 -34.25 -9.38 7.52
N LYS A 522 -33.89 -10.65 7.39
CA LYS A 522 -34.62 -11.61 6.54
C LYS A 522 -36.09 -11.76 6.92
N ASN A 523 -36.44 -11.41 8.16
CA ASN A 523 -37.79 -11.42 8.69
C ASN A 523 -37.95 -10.22 9.63
N ILE A 524 -38.76 -9.26 9.23
CA ILE A 524 -39.28 -8.20 10.10
C ILE A 524 -40.71 -8.55 10.44
N SER A 525 -41.07 -8.62 11.74
CA SER A 525 -42.44 -8.79 12.11
C SER A 525 -43.27 -7.57 11.72
N LEU A 526 -44.54 -7.74 11.41
CA LEU A 526 -45.45 -6.63 11.09
C LEU A 526 -45.45 -5.58 12.20
N PHE A 527 -45.30 -6.00 13.43
CA PHE A 527 -45.27 -5.12 14.60
C PHE A 527 -44.02 -4.25 14.65
N GLU A 528 -42.83 -4.82 14.34
CA GLU A 528 -41.60 -4.06 14.21
C GLU A 528 -41.65 -3.08 13.03
N LEU A 529 -42.18 -3.51 11.89
CA LEU A 529 -42.33 -2.64 10.71
C LEU A 529 -43.26 -1.43 11.02
N LEU A 530 -44.28 -1.64 11.84
CA LEU A 530 -45.24 -0.62 12.19
C LEU A 530 -44.85 0.16 13.47
N GLY A 531 -43.74 -0.21 14.14
CA GLY A 531 -43.26 0.41 15.38
C GLY A 531 -44.24 0.27 16.55
N ILE A 532 -44.94 -0.89 16.64
CA ILE A 532 -45.97 -1.16 17.68
C ILE A 532 -45.65 -2.44 18.46
N ASN A 533 -46.02 -2.46 19.71
CA ASN A 533 -45.73 -3.58 20.62
C ASN A 533 -46.96 -4.47 20.91
N SER A 534 -48.14 -4.13 20.40
CA SER A 534 -49.37 -4.89 20.63
C SER A 534 -50.38 -4.71 19.50
N VAL A 535 -51.33 -5.66 19.37
CA VAL A 535 -52.43 -5.59 18.40
C VAL A 535 -53.31 -4.36 18.63
N GLN A 536 -53.50 -3.98 19.90
CA GLN A 536 -54.29 -2.80 20.28
C GLN A 536 -53.66 -1.49 19.78
N ALA A 537 -52.34 -1.43 19.72
CA ALA A 537 -51.60 -0.26 19.22
C ALA A 537 -51.62 -0.13 17.69
N LEU A 538 -52.22 -1.09 16.96
CA LEU A 538 -52.31 -1.08 15.51
C LEU A 538 -53.12 0.08 14.93
N ASN A 539 -54.13 0.55 15.69
CA ASN A 539 -54.98 1.72 15.43
C ASN A 539 -55.24 2.02 13.93
N LEU A 540 -55.75 1.01 13.22
CA LEU A 540 -55.89 0.97 11.77
C LEU A 540 -56.65 2.17 11.19
N LYS A 541 -57.69 2.66 11.92
CA LYS A 541 -58.49 3.79 11.43
C LYS A 541 -57.70 5.10 11.37
N GLU A 542 -56.89 5.39 12.36
CA GLU A 542 -56.08 6.63 12.39
C GLU A 542 -54.93 6.56 11.35
N ARG A 543 -54.26 5.41 11.27
CA ARG A 543 -53.21 5.20 10.26
C ARG A 543 -53.75 5.30 8.83
N TRP A 544 -54.95 4.78 8.57
CA TRP A 544 -55.59 4.91 7.25
C TRP A 544 -55.98 6.35 6.93
N ASN A 545 -56.44 7.11 7.93
CA ASN A 545 -56.80 8.50 7.73
C ASN A 545 -55.57 9.42 7.57
N SER A 546 -54.44 9.07 8.17
CA SER A 546 -53.18 9.82 8.02
C SER A 546 -52.40 9.51 6.74
N SER A 547 -52.75 8.44 6.03
CA SER A 547 -52.12 8.07 4.75
C SER A 547 -52.90 8.59 3.52
N LYS A 548 -53.99 9.33 3.72
CA LYS A 548 -54.68 10.11 2.69
C LYS A 548 -54.18 11.55 2.67
#